data_8a3e4a91c9c77d09fcdfc7930f371bd4
#
_entry.id   8a3e4a91c9c77d09fcdfc7930f371bd4
#
_cell.length_a   1.000
_cell.length_b   1.000
_cell.length_c   1.000
_cell.angle_alpha   90.00
_cell.angle_beta   90.00
_cell.angle_gamma   90.00
#
_symmetry.space_group_name_H-M   'P 1'
#
loop_
_entity.id
_entity.type
_entity.pdbx_description
1 polymer ?
#
loop_
_entity_poly.entity_id
_entity_poly.type
_entity_poly.pdbx_seq_one_letter_code
_entity_poly.pdbx_strand_id
1 'polypeptide(L)'
;MPDPMPYPLGLQLAGLRVLVVGGGAVATRRVPPLLAAGADVTIVAPALTPALRALADAGRVTWHERPFRASDVDGAWLVHAAVDEAAAAADISAAANARRVFCVRADDRRAATAWTPAVTRHGPVTVAVLGGGDPRRSMAVRDRIAGGLADGTLDPASHESRGADVAPGHGSVTLIGAGPGDPELITVKGRRLIATATVVVVDHLAPGLLLDELGPSVEVVDASKLPYGPQKAQAEINQVIVDRARAGHTVVRLKGGDPYVFGRGGEEVLACAAAGVPVTVVPGVTSAFAVPAAAGIPVTHRGVTHEVVVVSGHLPPDHPTSLVDWPAVARLRGTVCVLMGLKNLAAIAAALIVGGRDPATPAAVVQDGTTDHQRVVRAPLGEIAAAVDGAGLHAPAVVVIGAVTDYLPRAVDPASG
;
A
#
# COMPACT_ATOMS: atom_id res chain seq x y z
N MET A 1 -6.41 -38.43 -20.56
CA MET A 1 -7.46 -37.78 -19.77
C MET A 1 -6.81 -36.72 -18.91
N PRO A 2 -7.39 -35.53 -18.73
CA PRO A 2 -6.85 -34.56 -17.75
C PRO A 2 -6.88 -35.19 -16.35
N ASP A 3 -5.84 -34.91 -15.54
CA ASP A 3 -5.78 -35.37 -14.15
C ASP A 3 -7.06 -34.89 -13.40
N PRO A 4 -7.69 -35.74 -12.59
CA PRO A 4 -8.87 -35.33 -11.82
C PRO A 4 -8.55 -34.15 -10.89
N MET A 5 -9.46 -33.20 -10.83
CA MET A 5 -9.31 -32.03 -9.96
C MET A 5 -9.41 -32.44 -8.47
N PRO A 6 -8.52 -31.96 -7.58
CA PRO A 6 -8.61 -32.26 -6.17
C PRO A 6 -9.86 -31.61 -5.56
N TYR A 7 -10.50 -32.32 -4.63
CA TYR A 7 -11.62 -31.80 -3.85
C TYR A 7 -11.09 -30.91 -2.70
N PRO A 8 -11.45 -29.61 -2.65
CA PRO A 8 -10.93 -28.71 -1.63
C PRO A 8 -11.64 -28.91 -0.28
N LEU A 9 -10.85 -29.03 0.78
CA LEU A 9 -11.33 -29.17 2.15
C LEU A 9 -10.53 -28.30 3.12
N GLY A 10 -11.19 -27.77 4.14
CA GLY A 10 -10.58 -27.23 5.34
C GLY A 10 -10.58 -28.30 6.44
N LEU A 11 -9.43 -28.72 6.92
CA LEU A 11 -9.32 -29.72 7.99
C LEU A 11 -9.28 -29.06 9.36
N GLN A 12 -10.16 -29.49 10.27
CA GLN A 12 -10.12 -29.14 11.69
C GLN A 12 -9.22 -30.16 12.40
N LEU A 13 -7.98 -29.74 12.73
CA LEU A 13 -6.95 -30.62 13.26
C LEU A 13 -6.73 -30.49 14.78
N ALA A 14 -7.51 -29.68 15.47
CA ALA A 14 -7.36 -29.44 16.90
C ALA A 14 -7.47 -30.76 17.70
N GLY A 15 -6.40 -31.13 18.40
CA GLY A 15 -6.31 -32.39 19.17
C GLY A 15 -6.24 -33.64 18.33
N LEU A 16 -6.17 -33.56 17.01
CA LEU A 16 -6.05 -34.72 16.12
C LEU A 16 -4.58 -35.02 15.84
N ARG A 17 -4.24 -36.31 15.87
CA ARG A 17 -2.88 -36.77 15.62
C ARG A 17 -2.50 -36.63 14.13
N VAL A 18 -1.40 -35.92 13.87
CA VAL A 18 -0.80 -35.78 12.54
C VAL A 18 0.61 -36.36 12.56
N LEU A 19 0.89 -37.31 11.66
CA LEU A 19 2.20 -37.91 11.52
C LEU A 19 3.03 -37.18 10.46
N VAL A 20 4.25 -36.78 10.80
CA VAL A 20 5.24 -36.26 9.86
C VAL A 20 6.42 -37.26 9.83
N VAL A 21 6.69 -37.84 8.68
CA VAL A 21 7.83 -38.72 8.47
C VAL A 21 8.92 -37.98 7.74
N GLY A 22 10.07 -37.80 8.41
CA GLY A 22 11.18 -36.97 7.95
C GLY A 22 11.43 -35.75 8.85
N GLY A 23 12.70 -35.39 9.02
CA GLY A 23 13.15 -34.30 9.91
C GLY A 23 13.90 -33.20 9.22
N GLY A 24 13.83 -33.14 7.88
CA GLY A 24 14.56 -32.18 7.02
C GLY A 24 13.85 -30.83 6.79
N ALA A 25 14.31 -30.11 5.77
CA ALA A 25 13.81 -28.78 5.43
C ALA A 25 12.32 -28.74 5.06
N VAL A 26 11.80 -29.81 4.45
CA VAL A 26 10.37 -29.92 4.10
C VAL A 26 9.54 -30.03 5.37
N ALA A 27 9.88 -30.91 6.30
CA ALA A 27 9.20 -31.05 7.57
C ALA A 27 9.25 -29.74 8.38
N THR A 28 10.40 -29.06 8.40
CA THR A 28 10.56 -27.75 9.08
C THR A 28 9.55 -26.71 8.60
N ARG A 29 9.18 -26.71 7.34
CA ARG A 29 8.17 -25.78 6.78
C ARG A 29 6.73 -26.26 7.02
N ARG A 30 6.50 -27.58 7.18
CA ARG A 30 5.17 -28.18 7.31
C ARG A 30 4.66 -28.24 8.74
N VAL A 31 5.54 -28.42 9.71
CA VAL A 31 5.16 -28.57 11.13
C VAL A 31 4.52 -27.30 11.73
N PRO A 32 5.06 -26.08 11.57
CA PRO A 32 4.46 -24.90 12.18
C PRO A 32 3.00 -24.63 11.80
N PRO A 33 2.57 -24.71 10.53
CA PRO A 33 1.14 -24.60 10.18
C PRO A 33 0.24 -25.66 10.80
N LEU A 34 0.73 -26.88 10.99
CA LEU A 34 -0.02 -27.96 11.67
C LEU A 34 -0.22 -27.64 13.15
N LEU A 35 0.83 -27.17 13.83
CA LEU A 35 0.76 -26.72 15.22
C LEU A 35 -0.18 -25.51 15.37
N ALA A 36 -0.16 -24.58 14.41
CA ALA A 36 -1.08 -23.43 14.39
C ALA A 36 -2.54 -23.84 14.18
N ALA A 37 -2.78 -25.00 13.54
CA ALA A 37 -4.11 -25.62 13.41
C ALA A 37 -4.50 -26.47 14.63
N GLY A 38 -3.68 -26.50 15.71
CA GLY A 38 -3.94 -27.22 16.94
C GLY A 38 -3.70 -28.73 16.85
N ALA A 39 -3.00 -29.21 15.81
CA ALA A 39 -2.73 -30.65 15.65
C ALA A 39 -1.77 -31.18 16.73
N ASP A 40 -1.99 -32.43 17.15
CA ASP A 40 -1.01 -33.23 17.89
C ASP A 40 0.00 -33.84 16.89
N VAL A 41 1.17 -33.22 16.81
CA VAL A 41 2.16 -33.55 15.77
C VAL A 41 3.18 -34.54 16.31
N THR A 42 3.22 -35.72 15.69
CA THR A 42 4.26 -36.75 15.89
C THR A 42 5.23 -36.74 14.72
N ILE A 43 6.53 -36.61 14.99
CA ILE A 43 7.60 -36.70 13.98
C ILE A 43 8.34 -37.99 14.12
N VAL A 44 8.53 -38.73 13.02
CA VAL A 44 9.37 -39.95 12.96
C VAL A 44 10.51 -39.67 11.98
N ALA A 45 11.73 -39.59 12.51
CA ALA A 45 12.93 -39.35 11.73
C ALA A 45 14.19 -39.72 12.50
N PRO A 46 15.26 -40.24 11.85
CA PRO A 46 16.54 -40.51 12.52
C PRO A 46 17.25 -39.26 13.04
N ALA A 47 16.97 -38.09 12.42
CA ALA A 47 17.53 -36.81 12.82
C ALA A 47 16.56 -35.65 12.52
N LEU A 48 16.67 -34.56 13.26
CA LEU A 48 15.89 -33.35 13.08
C LEU A 48 16.79 -32.15 12.75
N THR A 49 16.25 -31.19 11.97
CA THR A 49 16.84 -29.87 11.89
C THR A 49 16.85 -29.20 13.27
N PRO A 50 17.74 -28.20 13.52
CA PRO A 50 17.77 -27.48 14.81
C PRO A 50 16.41 -26.87 15.19
N ALA A 51 15.65 -26.36 14.21
CA ALA A 51 14.33 -25.79 14.44
C ALA A 51 13.29 -26.80 14.90
N LEU A 52 13.26 -28.00 14.30
CA LEU A 52 12.36 -29.09 14.72
C LEU A 52 12.77 -29.66 16.07
N ARG A 53 14.09 -29.79 16.34
CA ARG A 53 14.60 -30.24 17.63
C ARG A 53 14.16 -29.29 18.75
N ALA A 54 14.27 -27.98 18.54
CA ALA A 54 13.78 -26.99 19.52
C ALA A 54 12.28 -27.16 19.82
N LEU A 55 11.46 -27.51 18.83
CA LEU A 55 10.04 -27.80 19.05
C LEU A 55 9.82 -29.09 19.84
N ALA A 56 10.65 -30.14 19.61
CA ALA A 56 10.59 -31.38 20.36
C ALA A 56 11.04 -31.16 21.80
N ASP A 57 12.15 -30.47 22.03
CA ASP A 57 12.68 -30.15 23.36
C ASP A 57 11.70 -29.32 24.19
N ALA A 58 10.93 -28.43 23.51
CA ALA A 58 9.85 -27.64 24.12
C ALA A 58 8.54 -28.40 24.33
N GLY A 59 8.48 -29.69 24.01
CA GLY A 59 7.28 -30.53 24.15
C GLY A 59 6.14 -30.14 23.19
N ARG A 60 6.43 -29.38 22.12
CA ARG A 60 5.44 -28.95 21.15
C ARG A 60 5.13 -29.99 20.10
N VAL A 61 6.01 -30.96 19.90
CA VAL A 61 5.87 -32.16 19.04
C VAL A 61 6.43 -33.38 19.74
N THR A 62 5.87 -34.55 19.44
CA THR A 62 6.44 -35.83 19.87
C THR A 62 7.43 -36.31 18.82
N TRP A 63 8.68 -36.57 19.19
CA TRP A 63 9.69 -37.05 18.25
C TRP A 63 10.13 -38.49 18.59
N HIS A 64 10.13 -39.34 17.55
CA HIS A 64 10.70 -40.67 17.60
C HIS A 64 11.99 -40.74 16.77
N GLU A 65 13.14 -40.82 17.44
CA GLU A 65 14.48 -40.88 16.82
C GLU A 65 14.76 -42.26 16.23
N ARG A 66 14.14 -42.55 15.10
CA ARG A 66 14.27 -43.82 14.38
C ARG A 66 13.68 -43.74 12.98
N PRO A 67 14.00 -44.72 12.10
CA PRO A 67 13.30 -44.87 10.82
C PRO A 67 11.80 -45.16 11.00
N PHE A 68 11.03 -44.84 9.94
CA PHE A 68 9.59 -45.12 9.85
C PHE A 68 9.24 -46.58 9.94
N ARG A 69 8.11 -46.88 10.54
CA ARG A 69 7.46 -48.19 10.57
C ARG A 69 5.99 -48.04 10.16
N ALA A 70 5.42 -48.99 9.43
CA ALA A 70 4.04 -48.94 8.98
C ALA A 70 3.02 -48.71 10.11
N SER A 71 3.32 -49.20 11.33
CA SER A 71 2.50 -48.99 12.53
C SER A 71 2.48 -47.56 13.03
N ASP A 72 3.41 -46.70 12.58
CA ASP A 72 3.40 -45.27 12.97
C ASP A 72 2.18 -44.51 12.45
N VAL A 73 1.54 -45.04 11.41
CA VAL A 73 0.32 -44.47 10.83
C VAL A 73 -0.92 -44.72 11.70
N ASP A 74 -0.86 -45.71 12.61
CA ASP A 74 -2.01 -46.10 13.42
C ASP A 74 -2.52 -44.92 14.27
N GLY A 75 -3.79 -44.57 14.13
CA GLY A 75 -4.43 -43.44 14.81
C GLY A 75 -4.09 -42.06 14.26
N ALA A 76 -3.33 -41.93 13.17
CA ALA A 76 -3.14 -40.65 12.50
C ALA A 76 -4.33 -40.31 11.62
N TRP A 77 -4.69 -39.00 11.56
CA TRP A 77 -5.69 -38.46 10.66
C TRP A 77 -5.09 -37.95 9.34
N LEU A 78 -3.82 -37.57 9.40
CA LEU A 78 -3.10 -37.03 8.25
C LEU A 78 -1.63 -37.48 8.37
N VAL A 79 -1.03 -37.84 7.24
CA VAL A 79 0.39 -38.18 7.13
C VAL A 79 1.08 -37.20 6.16
N HIS A 80 2.24 -36.71 6.56
CA HIS A 80 3.16 -35.99 5.69
C HIS A 80 4.41 -36.85 5.46
N ALA A 81 4.59 -37.39 4.24
CA ALA A 81 5.82 -38.02 3.80
C ALA A 81 6.80 -36.93 3.32
N ALA A 82 7.74 -36.54 4.18
CA ALA A 82 8.72 -35.47 3.96
C ALA A 82 10.16 -36.04 3.97
N VAL A 83 10.35 -37.15 3.26
CA VAL A 83 11.61 -37.85 3.07
C VAL A 83 12.13 -37.68 1.67
N ASP A 84 13.47 -37.76 1.50
CA ASP A 84 14.12 -37.54 0.20
C ASP A 84 14.15 -38.82 -0.65
N GLU A 85 14.07 -40.00 -0.02
CA GLU A 85 14.10 -41.27 -0.71
C GLU A 85 12.71 -41.67 -1.22
N ALA A 86 12.57 -41.81 -2.55
CA ALA A 86 11.30 -42.12 -3.21
C ALA A 86 10.69 -43.46 -2.77
N ALA A 87 11.52 -44.45 -2.51
CA ALA A 87 11.06 -45.78 -2.01
C ALA A 87 10.45 -45.64 -0.62
N ALA A 88 11.11 -44.96 0.30
CA ALA A 88 10.57 -44.70 1.64
C ALA A 88 9.26 -43.87 1.57
N ALA A 89 9.18 -42.87 0.70
CA ALA A 89 7.96 -42.12 0.50
C ALA A 89 6.80 -42.97 -0.04
N ALA A 90 7.09 -43.93 -0.92
CA ALA A 90 6.12 -44.90 -1.43
C ALA A 90 5.62 -45.84 -0.31
N ASP A 91 6.51 -46.36 0.54
CA ASP A 91 6.13 -47.20 1.67
C ASP A 91 5.24 -46.47 2.68
N ILE A 92 5.55 -45.21 2.99
CA ILE A 92 4.73 -44.35 3.87
C ILE A 92 3.34 -44.14 3.24
N SER A 93 3.29 -43.85 1.95
CA SER A 93 2.04 -43.63 1.22
C SER A 93 1.19 -44.91 1.18
N ALA A 94 1.82 -46.07 0.92
CA ALA A 94 1.14 -47.38 0.94
C ALA A 94 0.57 -47.73 2.33
N ALA A 95 1.36 -47.47 3.40
CA ALA A 95 0.91 -47.69 4.77
C ALA A 95 -0.27 -46.78 5.15
N ALA A 96 -0.27 -45.49 4.69
CA ALA A 96 -1.38 -44.56 4.89
C ALA A 96 -2.64 -45.01 4.13
N ASN A 97 -2.49 -45.39 2.87
CA ASN A 97 -3.61 -45.85 2.03
C ASN A 97 -4.27 -47.12 2.60
N ALA A 98 -3.48 -48.07 3.08
CA ALA A 98 -3.99 -49.31 3.71
C ALA A 98 -4.86 -49.01 4.95
N ARG A 99 -4.65 -47.87 5.60
CA ARG A 99 -5.40 -47.41 6.79
C ARG A 99 -6.44 -46.32 6.46
N ARG A 100 -6.61 -45.98 5.18
CA ARG A 100 -7.53 -44.93 4.70
C ARG A 100 -7.21 -43.57 5.32
N VAL A 101 -5.93 -43.29 5.57
CA VAL A 101 -5.45 -41.99 6.06
C VAL A 101 -4.94 -41.15 4.90
N PHE A 102 -5.32 -39.88 4.85
CA PHE A 102 -4.80 -38.99 3.82
C PHE A 102 -3.29 -38.80 3.95
N CYS A 103 -2.58 -38.86 2.81
CA CYS A 103 -1.14 -38.73 2.77
C CYS A 103 -0.74 -37.62 1.80
N VAL A 104 0.03 -36.64 2.30
CA VAL A 104 0.71 -35.61 1.51
C VAL A 104 2.13 -36.11 1.20
N ARG A 105 2.51 -36.13 -0.07
CA ARG A 105 3.88 -36.45 -0.49
C ARG A 105 4.61 -35.17 -0.93
N ALA A 106 5.86 -35.04 -0.51
CA ALA A 106 6.69 -33.93 -0.87
C ALA A 106 7.37 -34.09 -2.24
N ASP A 107 7.63 -35.31 -2.64
CA ASP A 107 8.33 -35.73 -3.87
C ASP A 107 7.39 -35.92 -5.06
N ASP A 108 6.29 -36.65 -4.86
CA ASP A 108 5.34 -36.98 -5.93
C ASP A 108 3.89 -36.72 -5.51
N ARG A 109 3.33 -35.61 -5.98
CA ARG A 109 1.93 -35.24 -5.72
C ARG A 109 0.91 -36.19 -6.35
N ARG A 110 1.26 -36.89 -7.46
CA ARG A 110 0.32 -37.81 -8.14
C ARG A 110 0.10 -39.08 -7.33
N ALA A 111 1.11 -39.48 -6.57
CA ALA A 111 1.01 -40.59 -5.62
C ALA A 111 0.47 -40.19 -4.24
N ALA A 112 0.12 -38.92 -4.04
CA ALA A 112 -0.46 -38.38 -2.82
C ALA A 112 -1.99 -38.45 -2.85
N THR A 113 -2.63 -38.68 -1.71
CA THR A 113 -4.08 -38.60 -1.54
C THR A 113 -4.56 -37.25 -1.02
N ALA A 114 -3.64 -36.35 -0.62
CA ALA A 114 -3.91 -34.99 -0.22
C ALA A 114 -2.82 -34.03 -0.72
N TRP A 115 -3.21 -32.81 -1.06
CA TRP A 115 -2.29 -31.78 -1.53
C TRP A 115 -2.28 -30.58 -0.60
N THR A 116 -1.10 -30.03 -0.35
CA THR A 116 -0.96 -28.76 0.40
C THR A 116 -1.08 -27.57 -0.53
N PRO A 117 -2.06 -26.69 -0.33
CA PRO A 117 -2.21 -25.46 -1.12
C PRO A 117 -1.18 -24.40 -0.72
N ALA A 118 -1.01 -23.37 -1.54
CA ALA A 118 -0.46 -22.11 -1.11
C ALA A 118 -1.53 -21.35 -0.30
N VAL A 119 -1.18 -20.92 0.92
CA VAL A 119 -2.16 -20.35 1.88
C VAL A 119 -1.79 -18.93 2.24
N THR A 120 -2.77 -18.04 2.30
CA THR A 120 -2.70 -16.74 2.97
C THR A 120 -3.84 -16.61 3.97
N ARG A 121 -3.63 -15.74 4.99
CA ARG A 121 -4.64 -15.45 6.02
C ARG A 121 -4.72 -13.94 6.23
N HIS A 122 -5.95 -13.45 6.35
CA HIS A 122 -6.23 -12.05 6.68
C HIS A 122 -7.44 -12.01 7.63
N GLY A 123 -7.22 -11.60 8.88
CA GLY A 123 -8.26 -11.70 9.91
C GLY A 123 -8.82 -13.13 10.01
N PRO A 124 -10.13 -13.33 9.96
CA PRO A 124 -10.76 -14.66 10.01
C PRO A 124 -10.69 -15.42 8.67
N VAL A 125 -10.32 -14.74 7.57
CA VAL A 125 -10.34 -15.32 6.22
C VAL A 125 -9.07 -16.14 5.98
N THR A 126 -9.23 -17.37 5.53
CA THR A 126 -8.15 -18.22 5.03
C THR A 126 -8.39 -18.53 3.57
N VAL A 127 -7.42 -18.21 2.72
CA VAL A 127 -7.46 -18.51 1.29
C VAL A 127 -6.42 -19.58 0.97
N ALA A 128 -6.87 -20.66 0.33
CA ALA A 128 -6.04 -21.79 -0.09
C ALA A 128 -6.08 -21.92 -1.61
N VAL A 129 -4.93 -21.85 -2.28
CA VAL A 129 -4.81 -21.85 -3.74
C VAL A 129 -4.13 -23.13 -4.22
N LEU A 130 -4.83 -23.89 -5.06
CA LEU A 130 -4.31 -25.06 -5.77
C LEU A 130 -4.19 -24.69 -7.28
N GLY A 131 -2.99 -24.46 -7.77
CA GLY A 131 -2.71 -23.97 -9.13
C GLY A 131 -2.53 -25.10 -10.18
N GLY A 132 -3.35 -26.16 -10.14
CA GLY A 132 -3.27 -27.24 -11.12
C GLY A 132 -1.94 -28.00 -11.12
N GLY A 133 -1.22 -27.97 -9.98
CA GLY A 133 0.06 -28.65 -9.76
C GLY A 133 1.29 -27.81 -10.10
N ASP A 134 1.15 -26.56 -10.43
CA ASP A 134 2.24 -25.62 -10.53
C ASP A 134 2.35 -24.80 -9.23
N PRO A 135 3.41 -25.03 -8.39
CA PRO A 135 3.60 -24.28 -7.16
C PRO A 135 3.83 -22.78 -7.37
N ARG A 136 4.49 -22.40 -8.48
CA ARG A 136 4.75 -20.97 -8.79
C ARG A 136 3.45 -20.26 -9.10
N ARG A 137 2.58 -20.87 -9.89
CA ARG A 137 1.23 -20.34 -10.17
C ARG A 137 0.41 -20.24 -8.90
N SER A 138 0.43 -21.26 -8.04
CA SER A 138 -0.28 -21.24 -6.75
C SER A 138 0.18 -20.07 -5.87
N MET A 139 1.50 -19.86 -5.77
CA MET A 139 2.07 -18.75 -5.00
C MET A 139 1.73 -17.39 -5.60
N ALA A 140 1.87 -17.22 -6.93
CA ALA A 140 1.57 -15.95 -7.58
C ALA A 140 0.10 -15.53 -7.41
N VAL A 141 -0.84 -16.47 -7.57
CA VAL A 141 -2.27 -16.20 -7.34
C VAL A 141 -2.54 -15.89 -5.86
N ARG A 142 -1.97 -16.67 -4.94
CA ARG A 142 -2.06 -16.41 -3.50
C ARG A 142 -1.56 -15.01 -3.14
N ASP A 143 -0.41 -14.58 -3.69
CA ASP A 143 0.21 -13.29 -3.37
C ASP A 143 -0.64 -12.12 -3.89
N ARG A 144 -1.25 -12.26 -5.07
CA ARG A 144 -2.22 -11.27 -5.57
C ARG A 144 -3.46 -11.16 -4.68
N ILE A 145 -4.00 -12.31 -4.25
CA ILE A 145 -5.14 -12.32 -3.32
C ILE A 145 -4.74 -11.75 -1.96
N ALA A 146 -3.54 -12.08 -1.46
CA ALA A 146 -3.02 -11.53 -0.20
C ALA A 146 -2.87 -10.00 -0.27
N GLY A 147 -2.39 -9.47 -1.40
CA GLY A 147 -2.34 -8.04 -1.67
C GLY A 147 -3.73 -7.41 -1.60
N GLY A 148 -4.68 -7.96 -2.36
CA GLY A 148 -6.06 -7.45 -2.39
C GLY A 148 -6.80 -7.55 -1.05
N LEU A 149 -6.48 -8.54 -0.21
CA LEU A 149 -7.00 -8.61 1.16
C LEU A 149 -6.33 -7.59 2.08
N ALA A 150 -5.02 -7.33 1.90
CA ALA A 150 -4.27 -6.38 2.72
C ALA A 150 -4.63 -4.92 2.41
N ASP A 151 -4.86 -4.58 1.15
CA ASP A 151 -5.28 -3.24 0.71
C ASP A 151 -6.79 -3.03 0.74
N GLY A 152 -7.57 -4.08 1.05
CA GLY A 152 -9.03 -4.05 1.21
C GLY A 152 -9.82 -4.15 -0.09
N THR A 153 -9.17 -4.34 -1.25
CA THR A 153 -9.88 -4.51 -2.54
C THR A 153 -10.65 -5.83 -2.61
N LEU A 154 -10.25 -6.83 -1.81
CA LEU A 154 -10.91 -8.15 -1.71
C LEU A 154 -11.52 -8.42 -0.33
N ASP A 155 -11.67 -7.41 0.53
CA ASP A 155 -12.26 -7.62 1.87
C ASP A 155 -13.80 -7.58 1.80
N PRO A 156 -14.49 -8.73 1.92
CA PRO A 156 -15.95 -8.75 1.95
C PRO A 156 -16.55 -8.07 3.18
N ALA A 157 -15.79 -7.94 4.29
CA ALA A 157 -16.23 -7.21 5.48
C ALA A 157 -16.35 -5.70 5.23
N SER A 158 -15.74 -5.16 4.18
CA SER A 158 -15.94 -3.76 3.77
C SER A 158 -17.39 -3.46 3.40
N HIS A 159 -18.18 -4.47 3.07
CA HIS A 159 -19.62 -4.33 2.81
C HIS A 159 -20.50 -4.56 4.05
N GLU A 160 -20.02 -5.28 5.08
CA GLU A 160 -20.81 -5.58 6.28
C GLU A 160 -20.51 -4.67 7.47
N SER A 161 -19.33 -4.02 7.52
CA SER A 161 -18.97 -3.07 8.59
C SER A 161 -19.63 -1.69 8.47
N ARG A 162 -20.71 -1.56 7.70
CA ARG A 162 -21.47 -0.31 7.52
C ARG A 162 -22.25 0.14 8.76
N GLY A 163 -22.00 -0.41 9.94
CA GLY A 163 -22.94 -0.12 11.01
C GLY A 163 -22.46 -0.15 12.46
N ALA A 164 -21.19 -0.33 12.78
CA ALA A 164 -20.84 -0.56 14.18
C ALA A 164 -20.67 0.70 15.05
N ASP A 165 -20.45 1.90 14.45
CA ASP A 165 -20.19 3.13 15.23
C ASP A 165 -20.89 4.42 14.72
N VAL A 166 -21.81 4.32 13.76
CA VAL A 166 -22.62 5.48 13.36
C VAL A 166 -24.07 5.22 13.78
N ALA A 167 -24.59 6.10 14.62
CA ALA A 167 -26.01 6.04 15.01
C ALA A 167 -26.93 5.92 13.77
N PRO A 168 -27.96 5.09 13.79
CA PRO A 168 -28.85 4.93 12.65
C PRO A 168 -29.42 6.29 12.20
N GLY A 169 -29.10 6.69 10.96
CA GLY A 169 -29.63 7.91 10.35
C GLY A 169 -28.63 9.03 10.03
N HIS A 170 -27.34 8.89 10.38
CA HIS A 170 -26.30 9.89 10.01
C HIS A 170 -25.19 9.21 9.23
N GLY A 171 -24.88 9.74 8.04
CA GLY A 171 -23.68 9.37 7.28
C GLY A 171 -22.41 9.93 7.89
N SER A 172 -21.30 9.72 7.23
CA SER A 172 -19.98 10.19 7.68
C SER A 172 -19.16 10.73 6.52
N VAL A 173 -18.15 11.54 6.84
CA VAL A 173 -17.19 12.07 5.86
C VAL A 173 -15.79 11.57 6.19
N THR A 174 -15.05 11.14 5.18
CA THR A 174 -13.63 10.87 5.30
C THR A 174 -12.87 11.68 4.26
N LEU A 175 -11.99 12.58 4.72
CA LEU A 175 -11.03 13.25 3.86
C LEU A 175 -9.84 12.33 3.65
N ILE A 176 -9.49 12.03 2.41
CA ILE A 176 -8.38 11.13 2.07
C ILE A 176 -7.39 11.83 1.16
N GLY A 177 -6.11 11.81 1.55
CA GLY A 177 -5.03 12.21 0.67
C GLY A 177 -4.75 11.12 -0.37
N ALA A 178 -4.94 11.48 -1.64
CA ALA A 178 -4.77 10.58 -2.78
C ALA A 178 -3.31 10.41 -3.23
N GLY A 179 -2.38 11.15 -2.60
CA GLY A 179 -0.99 11.17 -3.05
C GLY A 179 -0.72 12.16 -4.19
N PRO A 180 0.51 12.17 -4.73
CA PRO A 180 1.01 13.22 -5.63
C PRO A 180 0.67 13.01 -7.11
N GLY A 181 0.16 11.84 -7.52
CA GLY A 181 -0.14 11.52 -8.92
C GLY A 181 -0.15 10.01 -9.19
N ASP A 182 0.85 9.28 -8.72
CA ASP A 182 0.90 7.82 -8.80
C ASP A 182 -0.17 7.21 -7.86
N PRO A 183 -1.12 6.40 -8.38
CA PRO A 183 -2.17 5.77 -7.57
C PRO A 183 -1.62 4.78 -6.53
N GLU A 184 -0.40 4.27 -6.70
CA GLU A 184 0.24 3.38 -5.71
C GLU A 184 0.77 4.15 -4.48
N LEU A 185 0.88 5.49 -4.57
CA LEU A 185 1.29 6.34 -3.46
C LEU A 185 0.14 6.75 -2.54
N ILE A 186 -1.04 6.22 -2.74
CA ILE A 186 -2.12 6.33 -1.74
C ILE A 186 -1.80 5.45 -0.53
N THR A 187 -2.20 5.89 0.65
CA THR A 187 -2.05 5.03 1.86
C THR A 187 -2.98 3.82 1.80
N VAL A 188 -2.52 2.69 2.35
CA VAL A 188 -3.36 1.46 2.48
C VAL A 188 -4.69 1.77 3.17
N LYS A 189 -4.69 2.62 4.22
CA LYS A 189 -5.91 3.05 4.91
C LYS A 189 -6.81 3.86 3.98
N GLY A 190 -6.25 4.77 3.18
CA GLY A 190 -7.01 5.58 2.22
C GLY A 190 -7.70 4.70 1.18
N ARG A 191 -6.97 3.80 0.54
CA ARG A 191 -7.51 2.89 -0.49
C ARG A 191 -8.63 2.00 0.05
N ARG A 192 -8.46 1.44 1.26
CA ARG A 192 -9.49 0.64 1.91
C ARG A 192 -10.77 1.45 2.16
N LEU A 193 -10.66 2.70 2.62
CA LEU A 193 -11.82 3.53 2.91
C LEU A 193 -12.53 4.04 1.65
N ILE A 194 -11.81 4.27 0.55
CA ILE A 194 -12.41 4.57 -0.76
C ILE A 194 -13.34 3.45 -1.20
N ALA A 195 -12.94 2.18 -1.02
CA ALA A 195 -13.74 1.02 -1.38
C ALA A 195 -15.07 0.92 -0.60
N THR A 196 -15.21 1.62 0.55
CA THR A 196 -16.44 1.64 1.36
C THR A 196 -17.37 2.83 1.04
N ALA A 197 -16.94 3.74 0.17
CA ALA A 197 -17.70 4.95 -0.15
C ALA A 197 -18.99 4.65 -0.90
N THR A 198 -20.04 5.42 -0.59
CA THR A 198 -21.25 5.49 -1.42
C THR A 198 -21.27 6.76 -2.26
N VAL A 199 -20.50 7.78 -1.84
CA VAL A 199 -20.26 9.02 -2.59
C VAL A 199 -18.78 9.37 -2.51
N VAL A 200 -18.16 9.67 -3.65
CA VAL A 200 -16.79 10.18 -3.74
C VAL A 200 -16.82 11.59 -4.32
N VAL A 201 -16.36 12.57 -3.55
CA VAL A 201 -16.19 13.95 -4.01
C VAL A 201 -14.71 14.16 -4.32
N VAL A 202 -14.38 14.38 -5.59
CA VAL A 202 -13.01 14.42 -6.11
C VAL A 202 -12.67 15.77 -6.71
N ASP A 203 -11.40 16.23 -6.59
CA ASP A 203 -10.86 17.35 -7.36
C ASP A 203 -9.95 16.84 -8.50
N HIS A 204 -9.61 17.74 -9.43
CA HIS A 204 -8.86 17.40 -10.66
C HIS A 204 -7.42 16.92 -10.43
N LEU A 205 -6.88 17.06 -9.21
CA LEU A 205 -5.53 16.62 -8.87
C LEU A 205 -5.49 15.20 -8.30
N ALA A 206 -6.65 14.59 -8.05
CA ALA A 206 -6.69 13.20 -7.61
C ALA A 206 -6.44 12.25 -8.80
N PRO A 207 -5.66 11.17 -8.63
CA PRO A 207 -5.39 10.22 -9.70
C PRO A 207 -6.67 9.58 -10.24
N GLY A 208 -6.94 9.76 -11.55
CA GLY A 208 -8.12 9.22 -12.22
C GLY A 208 -8.24 7.69 -12.10
N LEU A 209 -7.11 6.99 -12.10
CA LEU A 209 -7.05 5.53 -11.94
C LEU A 209 -7.65 5.02 -10.62
N LEU A 210 -7.65 5.83 -9.55
CA LEU A 210 -8.34 5.46 -8.30
C LEU A 210 -9.87 5.47 -8.45
N LEU A 211 -10.41 6.22 -9.41
CA LEU A 211 -11.84 6.26 -9.69
C LEU A 211 -12.30 5.04 -10.50
N ASP A 212 -11.40 4.45 -11.30
CA ASP A 212 -11.69 3.25 -12.09
C ASP A 212 -11.88 2.00 -11.19
N GLU A 213 -11.38 2.05 -9.95
CA GLU A 213 -11.56 0.99 -8.95
C GLU A 213 -12.93 1.06 -8.23
N LEU A 214 -13.70 2.13 -8.45
CA LEU A 214 -15.00 2.32 -7.79
C LEU A 214 -16.08 1.41 -8.38
N GLY A 215 -16.93 0.88 -7.50
CA GLY A 215 -18.08 0.11 -7.94
C GLY A 215 -19.11 0.98 -8.71
N PRO A 216 -19.90 0.38 -9.62
CA PRO A 216 -20.84 1.11 -10.47
C PRO A 216 -21.98 1.83 -9.70
N SER A 217 -22.16 1.52 -8.43
CA SER A 217 -23.19 2.13 -7.56
C SER A 217 -22.67 3.35 -6.79
N VAL A 218 -21.38 3.70 -6.90
CA VAL A 218 -20.77 4.84 -6.20
C VAL A 218 -21.06 6.12 -6.98
N GLU A 219 -21.67 7.11 -6.31
CA GLU A 219 -21.83 8.45 -6.90
C GLU A 219 -20.47 9.17 -6.90
N VAL A 220 -20.02 9.64 -8.07
CA VAL A 220 -18.80 10.45 -8.20
C VAL A 220 -19.20 11.88 -8.47
N VAL A 221 -18.80 12.80 -7.57
CA VAL A 221 -19.01 14.24 -7.70
C VAL A 221 -17.69 14.92 -8.03
N ASP A 222 -17.57 15.46 -9.23
CA ASP A 222 -16.39 16.21 -9.67
C ASP A 222 -16.48 17.65 -9.15
N ALA A 223 -15.71 17.94 -8.10
CA ALA A 223 -15.66 19.24 -7.47
C ALA A 223 -14.99 20.33 -8.36
N SER A 224 -14.26 19.96 -9.41
CA SER A 224 -13.64 20.90 -10.34
C SER A 224 -14.65 21.56 -11.29
N LYS A 225 -15.80 20.94 -11.49
CA LYS A 225 -16.87 21.39 -12.39
C LYS A 225 -17.92 22.26 -11.71
N LEU A 226 -17.80 22.49 -10.39
CA LEU A 226 -18.73 23.38 -9.69
C LEU A 226 -18.51 24.82 -10.16
N PRO A 227 -19.56 25.51 -10.64
CA PRO A 227 -19.44 26.87 -11.20
C PRO A 227 -19.12 27.88 -10.11
N TYR A 228 -18.31 28.91 -10.44
CA TYR A 228 -17.94 30.09 -9.65
C TYR A 228 -16.57 30.06 -8.95
N GLY A 229 -15.97 31.26 -8.79
CA GLY A 229 -14.59 31.51 -8.34
C GLY A 229 -14.18 30.87 -7.01
N PRO A 230 -12.89 30.89 -6.65
CA PRO A 230 -12.29 29.94 -5.67
C PRO A 230 -12.92 29.91 -4.27
N GLN A 231 -13.52 31.00 -3.79
CA GLN A 231 -14.15 31.05 -2.46
C GLN A 231 -15.58 30.47 -2.48
N LYS A 232 -16.35 30.75 -3.53
CA LYS A 232 -17.71 30.18 -3.68
C LYS A 232 -17.63 28.69 -3.95
N ALA A 233 -16.68 28.26 -4.78
CA ALA A 233 -16.46 26.84 -5.06
C ALA A 233 -16.17 26.03 -3.78
N GLN A 234 -15.41 26.56 -2.81
CA GLN A 234 -15.15 25.84 -1.56
C GLN A 234 -16.41 25.74 -0.68
N ALA A 235 -17.20 26.78 -0.59
CA ALA A 235 -18.46 26.74 0.17
C ALA A 235 -19.45 25.71 -0.43
N GLU A 236 -19.51 25.62 -1.75
CA GLU A 236 -20.35 24.64 -2.45
C GLU A 236 -19.84 23.20 -2.24
N ILE A 237 -18.51 22.99 -2.30
CA ILE A 237 -17.92 21.69 -1.98
C ILE A 237 -18.28 21.28 -0.54
N ASN A 238 -18.11 22.18 0.42
CA ASN A 238 -18.45 21.93 1.81
C ASN A 238 -19.93 21.59 1.95
N GLN A 239 -20.83 22.28 1.25
CA GLN A 239 -22.26 22.01 1.27
C GLN A 239 -22.58 20.63 0.69
N VAL A 240 -22.00 20.28 -0.47
CA VAL A 240 -22.22 18.96 -1.09
C VAL A 240 -21.79 17.83 -0.15
N ILE A 241 -20.62 17.95 0.48
CA ILE A 241 -20.09 16.95 1.41
C ILE A 241 -21.06 16.77 2.60
N VAL A 242 -21.50 17.87 3.20
CA VAL A 242 -22.41 17.89 4.35
C VAL A 242 -23.78 17.32 3.97
N ASP A 243 -24.35 17.73 2.84
CA ASP A 243 -25.67 17.29 2.41
C ASP A 243 -25.72 15.80 2.11
N ARG A 244 -24.69 15.27 1.44
CA ARG A 244 -24.61 13.82 1.19
C ARG A 244 -24.44 13.03 2.48
N ALA A 245 -23.63 13.50 3.43
CA ALA A 245 -23.49 12.85 4.73
C ALA A 245 -24.80 12.89 5.53
N ARG A 246 -25.52 14.03 5.56
CA ARG A 246 -26.83 14.14 6.22
C ARG A 246 -27.91 13.25 5.58
N ALA A 247 -27.77 12.96 4.29
CA ALA A 247 -28.63 11.99 3.61
C ALA A 247 -28.29 10.52 3.94
N GLY A 248 -27.31 10.28 4.84
CA GLY A 248 -26.95 8.93 5.29
C GLY A 248 -25.82 8.27 4.48
N HIS A 249 -25.16 9.01 3.58
CA HIS A 249 -24.08 8.47 2.74
C HIS A 249 -22.74 8.39 3.49
N THR A 250 -21.94 7.37 3.16
CA THR A 250 -20.51 7.32 3.46
C THR A 250 -19.77 8.12 2.39
N VAL A 251 -19.40 9.36 2.73
CA VAL A 251 -18.79 10.30 1.81
C VAL A 251 -17.26 10.22 1.93
N VAL A 252 -16.58 9.98 0.82
CA VAL A 252 -15.14 10.16 0.71
C VAL A 252 -14.84 11.45 -0.04
N ARG A 253 -14.09 12.35 0.57
CA ARG A 253 -13.49 13.51 -0.08
C ARG A 253 -12.06 13.18 -0.46
N LEU A 254 -11.81 12.90 -1.74
CA LEU A 254 -10.50 12.53 -2.27
C LEU A 254 -9.76 13.78 -2.73
N LYS A 255 -8.57 14.02 -2.18
CA LYS A 255 -7.77 15.25 -2.38
C LYS A 255 -6.37 14.89 -2.86
N GLY A 256 -5.87 15.58 -3.88
CA GLY A 256 -4.47 15.41 -4.32
C GLY A 256 -3.47 15.70 -3.19
N GLY A 257 -2.40 14.94 -3.10
CA GLY A 257 -1.40 15.07 -2.04
C GLY A 257 -1.93 14.71 -0.66
N ASP A 258 -1.76 15.62 0.31
CA ASP A 258 -2.26 15.52 1.68
C ASP A 258 -3.38 16.53 1.93
N PRO A 259 -4.48 16.18 2.63
CA PRO A 259 -5.62 17.07 2.84
C PRO A 259 -5.29 18.39 3.55
N TYR A 260 -4.25 18.40 4.41
CA TYR A 260 -3.89 19.55 5.23
C TYR A 260 -2.71 20.35 4.70
N VAL A 261 -2.00 19.86 3.68
CA VAL A 261 -0.90 20.59 3.06
C VAL A 261 -1.42 21.40 1.87
N PHE A 262 -1.82 22.66 2.12
CA PHE A 262 -2.44 23.58 1.17
C PHE A 262 -3.71 23.06 0.45
N GLY A 263 -4.28 21.96 0.98
CA GLY A 263 -5.46 21.30 0.42
C GLY A 263 -6.80 21.82 0.97
N ARG A 264 -6.82 22.82 1.86
CA ARG A 264 -8.03 23.39 2.48
C ARG A 264 -8.89 22.38 3.26
N GLY A 265 -8.37 21.20 3.57
CA GLY A 265 -9.10 20.15 4.30
C GLY A 265 -9.59 20.61 5.69
N GLY A 266 -8.90 21.57 6.32
CA GLY A 266 -9.35 22.17 7.57
C GLY A 266 -10.70 22.90 7.46
N GLU A 267 -10.96 23.58 6.33
CA GLU A 267 -12.23 24.25 6.07
C GLU A 267 -13.38 23.24 5.90
N GLU A 268 -13.09 22.11 5.23
CA GLU A 268 -14.05 21.00 5.03
C GLU A 268 -14.38 20.33 6.36
N VAL A 269 -13.37 20.10 7.23
CA VAL A 269 -13.56 19.55 8.58
C VAL A 269 -14.41 20.48 9.45
N LEU A 270 -14.12 21.79 9.43
CA LEU A 270 -14.90 22.76 10.20
C LEU A 270 -16.37 22.82 9.73
N ALA A 271 -16.62 22.74 8.43
CA ALA A 271 -17.98 22.70 7.89
C ALA A 271 -18.75 21.43 8.34
N CYS A 272 -18.09 20.26 8.30
CA CYS A 272 -18.68 19.02 8.81
C CYS A 272 -18.99 19.10 10.32
N ALA A 273 -18.04 19.60 11.11
CA ALA A 273 -18.21 19.76 12.56
C ALA A 273 -19.38 20.70 12.89
N ALA A 274 -19.46 21.87 12.20
CA ALA A 274 -20.58 22.81 12.36
C ALA A 274 -21.94 22.20 11.99
N ALA A 275 -21.93 21.24 11.08
CA ALA A 275 -23.14 20.51 10.63
C ALA A 275 -23.50 19.30 11.50
N GLY A 276 -22.67 18.95 12.52
CA GLY A 276 -22.83 17.75 13.35
C GLY A 276 -22.53 16.44 12.59
N VAL A 277 -21.77 16.50 11.50
CA VAL A 277 -21.40 15.35 10.66
C VAL A 277 -20.07 14.78 11.17
N PRO A 278 -20.02 13.45 11.50
CA PRO A 278 -18.77 12.80 11.85
C PRO A 278 -17.75 12.89 10.72
N VAL A 279 -16.52 13.35 11.03
CA VAL A 279 -15.47 13.50 10.03
C VAL A 279 -14.17 12.86 10.48
N THR A 280 -13.51 12.16 9.57
CA THR A 280 -12.19 11.54 9.75
C THR A 280 -11.24 12.05 8.69
N VAL A 281 -9.95 12.20 9.01
CA VAL A 281 -8.92 12.57 8.06
C VAL A 281 -7.87 11.48 7.96
N VAL A 282 -7.57 11.07 6.75
CA VAL A 282 -6.51 10.13 6.42
C VAL A 282 -5.41 10.91 5.69
N PRO A 283 -4.21 11.02 6.28
CA PRO A 283 -3.08 11.68 5.62
C PRO A 283 -2.76 11.07 4.27
N GLY A 284 -2.19 11.87 3.38
CA GLY A 284 -1.66 11.43 2.10
C GLY A 284 -0.19 11.77 1.94
N VAL A 285 0.46 11.20 0.92
CA VAL A 285 1.83 11.54 0.57
C VAL A 285 1.81 12.91 -0.13
N THR A 286 2.36 13.94 0.54
CA THR A 286 2.40 15.29 -0.03
C THR A 286 3.33 15.38 -1.23
N SER A 287 2.90 16.10 -2.29
CA SER A 287 3.72 16.38 -3.46
C SER A 287 5.01 17.17 -3.12
N ALA A 288 5.01 17.93 -2.01
CA ALA A 288 6.19 18.67 -1.57
C ALA A 288 7.43 17.79 -1.34
N PHE A 289 7.23 16.52 -0.98
CA PHE A 289 8.30 15.56 -0.72
C PHE A 289 8.37 14.44 -1.75
N ALA A 290 7.23 13.94 -2.19
CA ALA A 290 7.18 12.82 -3.14
C ALA A 290 7.66 13.22 -4.54
N VAL A 291 7.28 14.38 -5.03
CA VAL A 291 7.66 14.84 -6.38
C VAL A 291 9.17 15.08 -6.50
N PRO A 292 9.84 15.78 -5.57
CA PRO A 292 11.30 15.83 -5.56
C PRO A 292 11.95 14.45 -5.47
N ALA A 293 11.45 13.57 -4.61
CA ALA A 293 12.00 12.22 -4.45
C ALA A 293 11.92 11.41 -5.76
N ALA A 294 10.79 11.46 -6.48
CA ALA A 294 10.63 10.81 -7.77
C ALA A 294 11.57 11.38 -8.85
N ALA A 295 11.98 12.65 -8.72
CA ALA A 295 12.97 13.29 -9.57
C ALA A 295 14.43 13.07 -9.11
N GLY A 296 14.66 12.21 -8.09
CA GLY A 296 15.99 11.97 -7.53
C GLY A 296 16.55 13.15 -6.73
N ILE A 297 15.68 14.01 -6.17
CA ILE A 297 16.07 15.17 -5.37
C ILE A 297 15.70 14.92 -3.91
N PRO A 298 16.65 14.65 -3.02
CA PRO A 298 16.36 14.55 -1.59
C PRO A 298 16.11 15.96 -1.03
N VAL A 299 15.01 16.17 -0.31
CA VAL A 299 14.72 17.50 0.27
C VAL A 299 15.58 17.82 1.50
N THR A 300 16.22 16.80 2.10
CA THR A 300 17.23 16.91 3.15
C THR A 300 18.37 15.97 2.87
N HIS A 301 19.61 16.36 3.26
CA HIS A 301 20.77 15.49 3.15
C HIS A 301 21.80 15.81 4.24
N ARG A 302 22.31 14.77 4.91
CA ARG A 302 23.33 14.94 5.95
C ARG A 302 24.58 15.63 5.38
N GLY A 303 25.00 16.73 6.02
CA GLY A 303 26.15 17.53 5.59
C GLY A 303 25.87 18.55 4.47
N VAL A 304 24.64 18.58 3.92
CA VAL A 304 24.23 19.57 2.91
C VAL A 304 23.14 20.49 3.46
N THR A 305 22.04 19.94 3.95
CA THR A 305 20.97 20.70 4.56
C THR A 305 20.21 19.89 5.60
N HIS A 306 19.87 20.53 6.73
CA HIS A 306 19.13 19.95 7.84
C HIS A 306 17.76 20.56 8.02
N GLU A 307 17.35 21.41 7.10
CA GLU A 307 16.04 22.07 7.13
C GLU A 307 15.35 22.05 5.77
N VAL A 308 14.03 21.97 5.78
CA VAL A 308 13.19 22.11 4.61
C VAL A 308 11.99 22.99 4.95
N VAL A 309 11.69 23.93 4.09
CA VAL A 309 10.51 24.80 4.19
C VAL A 309 9.61 24.53 3.01
N VAL A 310 8.32 24.32 3.29
CA VAL A 310 7.29 24.18 2.28
C VAL A 310 6.40 25.42 2.30
N VAL A 311 6.32 26.11 1.18
CA VAL A 311 5.55 27.33 1.04
C VAL A 311 4.59 27.29 -0.14
N SER A 312 3.50 28.07 -0.05
CA SER A 312 2.59 28.28 -1.18
C SER A 312 3.03 29.47 -2.01
N GLY A 313 3.26 29.24 -3.30
CA GLY A 313 3.52 30.29 -4.30
C GLY A 313 2.26 30.73 -5.06
N HIS A 314 1.06 30.41 -4.56
CA HIS A 314 -0.21 30.73 -5.21
C HIS A 314 -0.39 32.23 -5.42
N LEU A 315 0.04 33.05 -4.46
CA LEU A 315 0.06 34.53 -4.58
C LEU A 315 1.50 34.98 -4.87
N PRO A 316 1.68 36.04 -5.69
CA PRO A 316 3.00 36.61 -5.88
C PRO A 316 3.54 37.23 -4.56
N PRO A 317 4.88 37.31 -4.41
CA PRO A 317 5.50 37.74 -3.15
C PRO A 317 5.06 39.10 -2.61
N ASP A 318 4.74 40.02 -3.49
CA ASP A 318 4.30 41.40 -3.22
C ASP A 318 2.79 41.56 -3.03
N HIS A 319 2.03 40.47 -3.14
CA HIS A 319 0.59 40.54 -2.99
C HIS A 319 0.19 40.87 -1.55
N PRO A 320 -0.70 41.88 -1.32
CA PRO A 320 -1.01 42.39 0.02
C PRO A 320 -1.62 41.37 0.98
N THR A 321 -2.19 40.26 0.47
CA THR A 321 -2.74 39.17 1.28
C THR A 321 -1.80 37.93 1.34
N SER A 322 -0.58 38.04 0.83
CA SER A 322 0.42 36.96 1.00
C SER A 322 0.85 36.88 2.46
N LEU A 323 0.76 35.68 3.03
CA LEU A 323 1.20 35.42 4.40
C LEU A 323 2.60 34.80 4.46
N VAL A 324 3.28 34.64 3.33
CA VAL A 324 4.64 34.09 3.27
C VAL A 324 5.64 35.22 3.50
N ASP A 325 6.47 35.10 4.53
CA ASP A 325 7.61 36.03 4.78
C ASP A 325 8.77 35.63 3.85
N TRP A 326 8.71 36.09 2.58
CA TRP A 326 9.73 35.79 1.58
C TRP A 326 11.13 36.25 1.98
N PRO A 327 11.33 37.43 2.63
CA PRO A 327 12.63 37.83 3.15
C PRO A 327 13.19 36.85 4.19
N ALA A 328 12.35 36.28 5.07
CA ALA A 328 12.79 35.26 6.01
C ALA A 328 13.15 33.95 5.29
N VAL A 329 12.30 33.49 4.34
CA VAL A 329 12.55 32.30 3.53
C VAL A 329 13.86 32.43 2.72
N ALA A 330 14.16 33.61 2.20
CA ALA A 330 15.40 33.87 1.45
C ALA A 330 16.66 33.63 2.30
N ARG A 331 16.64 33.97 3.60
CA ARG A 331 17.77 33.83 4.51
C ARG A 331 18.00 32.41 5.05
N LEU A 332 17.02 31.51 4.87
CA LEU A 332 17.17 30.12 5.28
C LEU A 332 18.25 29.43 4.43
N ARG A 333 19.05 28.57 5.02
CA ARG A 333 20.12 27.82 4.32
C ARG A 333 19.63 26.53 3.71
N GLY A 334 18.44 26.07 4.12
CA GLY A 334 17.86 24.83 3.72
C GLY A 334 17.17 24.83 2.37
N THR A 335 16.52 23.72 2.11
CA THR A 335 15.71 23.51 0.91
C THR A 335 14.39 24.25 1.02
N VAL A 336 13.99 24.92 -0.05
CA VAL A 336 12.66 25.54 -0.18
C VAL A 336 11.87 24.77 -1.25
N CYS A 337 10.74 24.16 -0.84
CA CYS A 337 9.77 23.54 -1.73
C CYS A 337 8.59 24.49 -1.91
N VAL A 338 8.35 24.94 -3.16
CA VAL A 338 7.24 25.85 -3.46
C VAL A 338 6.15 25.07 -4.20
N LEU A 339 4.98 24.97 -3.58
CA LEU A 339 3.78 24.44 -4.22
C LEU A 339 2.96 25.56 -4.86
N MET A 340 2.28 25.26 -5.98
CA MET A 340 1.44 26.23 -6.72
C MET A 340 2.21 27.50 -7.18
N GLY A 341 3.54 27.43 -7.26
CA GLY A 341 4.40 28.57 -7.52
C GLY A 341 4.76 28.82 -9.00
N LEU A 342 4.40 27.92 -9.91
CA LEU A 342 4.88 27.97 -11.29
C LEU A 342 4.53 29.29 -12.00
N LYS A 343 3.29 29.72 -11.87
CA LYS A 343 2.82 31.02 -12.47
C LYS A 343 3.59 32.23 -11.95
N ASN A 344 4.05 32.19 -10.72
CA ASN A 344 4.72 33.30 -10.03
C ASN A 344 6.23 33.07 -9.90
N LEU A 345 6.80 32.07 -10.62
CA LEU A 345 8.16 31.59 -10.43
C LEU A 345 9.19 32.71 -10.58
N ALA A 346 9.07 33.57 -11.61
CA ALA A 346 9.97 34.69 -11.83
C ALA A 346 9.96 35.69 -10.65
N ALA A 347 8.77 36.05 -10.15
CA ALA A 347 8.63 36.95 -9.01
C ALA A 347 9.16 36.31 -7.71
N ILE A 348 8.92 35.02 -7.51
CA ILE A 348 9.42 34.26 -6.35
C ILE A 348 10.94 34.21 -6.38
N ALA A 349 11.55 33.84 -7.50
CA ALA A 349 13.00 33.81 -7.66
C ALA A 349 13.62 35.21 -7.39
N ALA A 350 13.05 36.25 -7.95
CA ALA A 350 13.49 37.63 -7.72
C ALA A 350 13.39 38.03 -6.22
N ALA A 351 12.28 37.72 -5.56
CA ALA A 351 12.10 38.02 -4.14
C ALA A 351 13.10 37.28 -3.24
N LEU A 352 13.41 36.03 -3.54
CA LEU A 352 14.43 35.26 -2.82
C LEU A 352 15.83 35.83 -3.03
N ILE A 353 16.18 36.25 -4.26
CA ILE A 353 17.48 36.87 -4.57
C ILE A 353 17.61 38.22 -3.88
N VAL A 354 16.60 39.09 -3.95
CA VAL A 354 16.58 40.36 -3.24
C VAL A 354 16.67 40.19 -1.74
N GLY A 355 16.06 39.14 -1.20
CA GLY A 355 16.13 38.76 0.20
C GLY A 355 17.47 38.16 0.66
N GLY A 356 18.44 38.02 -0.26
CA GLY A 356 19.83 37.60 0.02
C GLY A 356 20.18 36.16 -0.35
N ARG A 357 19.29 35.42 -1.07
CA ARG A 357 19.67 34.10 -1.59
C ARG A 357 20.51 34.27 -2.85
N ASP A 358 21.61 33.49 -2.92
CA ASP A 358 22.52 33.51 -4.06
C ASP A 358 21.77 33.15 -5.37
N PRO A 359 21.82 33.94 -6.42
CA PRO A 359 21.25 33.63 -7.71
C PRO A 359 21.81 32.35 -8.35
N ALA A 360 23.02 31.91 -7.95
CA ALA A 360 23.60 30.65 -8.37
C ALA A 360 23.07 29.44 -7.59
N THR A 361 22.21 29.65 -6.57
CA THR A 361 21.59 28.53 -5.83
C THR A 361 20.92 27.55 -6.79
N PRO A 362 21.23 26.26 -6.74
CA PRO A 362 20.60 25.27 -7.59
C PRO A 362 19.07 25.22 -7.36
N ALA A 363 18.32 25.13 -8.46
CA ALA A 363 16.87 25.01 -8.42
C ALA A 363 16.38 23.98 -9.45
N ALA A 364 15.24 23.37 -9.18
CA ALA A 364 14.56 22.46 -10.08
C ALA A 364 13.07 22.72 -10.09
N VAL A 365 12.45 22.49 -11.24
CA VAL A 365 10.99 22.40 -11.38
C VAL A 365 10.64 21.04 -11.91
N VAL A 366 9.75 20.35 -11.19
CA VAL A 366 9.27 19.01 -11.55
C VAL A 366 7.79 19.12 -11.87
N GLN A 367 7.45 18.92 -13.12
CA GLN A 367 6.08 18.90 -13.65
C GLN A 367 5.57 17.44 -13.64
N ASP A 368 4.28 17.26 -13.38
CA ASP A 368 3.56 15.95 -13.39
C ASP A 368 4.32 14.85 -12.62
N GLY A 369 4.95 15.24 -11.51
CA GLY A 369 5.81 14.35 -10.73
C GLY A 369 5.10 13.10 -10.25
N THR A 370 5.82 11.98 -10.23
CA THR A 370 5.35 10.63 -9.92
C THR A 370 4.45 9.98 -10.99
N THR A 371 4.26 10.62 -12.13
CA THR A 371 3.51 10.06 -13.26
C THR A 371 4.44 9.74 -14.44
N ASP A 372 3.94 9.00 -15.43
CA ASP A 372 4.67 8.69 -16.68
C ASP A 372 4.94 9.94 -17.54
N HIS A 373 4.31 11.08 -17.20
CA HIS A 373 4.50 12.37 -17.88
C HIS A 373 5.45 13.30 -17.13
N GLN A 374 6.16 12.80 -16.12
CA GLN A 374 7.09 13.62 -15.33
C GLN A 374 8.17 14.25 -16.19
N ARG A 375 8.33 15.57 -16.03
CA ARG A 375 9.38 16.36 -16.67
C ARG A 375 10.15 17.17 -15.62
N VAL A 376 11.45 17.30 -15.79
CA VAL A 376 12.32 18.00 -14.83
C VAL A 376 13.17 19.03 -15.56
N VAL A 377 13.14 20.27 -15.10
CA VAL A 377 14.06 21.34 -15.51
C VAL A 377 14.91 21.75 -14.31
N ARG A 378 16.22 21.85 -14.50
CA ARG A 378 17.17 22.29 -13.49
C ARG A 378 17.98 23.49 -14.05
N ALA A 379 18.13 24.53 -13.23
CA ALA A 379 18.92 25.72 -13.53
C ALA A 379 19.28 26.44 -12.22
N PRO A 380 20.24 27.37 -12.22
CA PRO A 380 20.43 28.31 -11.13
C PRO A 380 19.14 29.11 -10.85
N LEU A 381 18.92 29.51 -9.60
CA LEU A 381 17.74 30.27 -9.19
C LEU A 381 17.49 31.50 -10.05
N GLY A 382 18.56 32.22 -10.46
CA GLY A 382 18.46 33.39 -11.31
C GLY A 382 17.98 33.12 -12.74
N GLU A 383 18.09 31.86 -13.19
CA GLU A 383 17.79 31.44 -14.57
C GLU A 383 16.57 30.49 -14.65
N ILE A 384 16.09 29.98 -13.50
CA ILE A 384 15.10 28.88 -13.48
C ILE A 384 13.79 29.24 -14.18
N ALA A 385 13.33 30.51 -14.04
CA ALA A 385 12.09 30.96 -14.68
C ALA A 385 12.21 30.91 -16.21
N ALA A 386 13.30 31.45 -16.76
CA ALA A 386 13.55 31.47 -18.21
C ALA A 386 13.75 30.03 -18.75
N ALA A 387 14.43 29.13 -17.98
CA ALA A 387 14.63 27.76 -18.36
C ALA A 387 13.29 26.99 -18.40
N VAL A 388 12.40 27.24 -17.47
CA VAL A 388 11.06 26.65 -17.40
C VAL A 388 10.17 27.12 -18.55
N ASP A 389 10.18 28.43 -18.85
CA ASP A 389 9.44 28.98 -19.96
C ASP A 389 9.94 28.43 -21.29
N GLY A 390 11.26 28.37 -21.49
CA GLY A 390 11.89 27.80 -22.69
C GLY A 390 11.60 26.31 -22.87
N ALA A 391 11.42 25.58 -21.79
CA ALA A 391 11.06 24.16 -21.83
C ALA A 391 9.53 23.93 -21.93
N GLY A 392 8.71 24.97 -21.82
CA GLY A 392 7.25 24.89 -21.89
C GLY A 392 6.64 24.04 -20.78
N LEU A 393 7.14 24.14 -19.55
CA LEU A 393 6.54 23.46 -18.42
C LEU A 393 5.24 24.12 -17.98
N HIS A 394 4.30 23.32 -17.51
CA HIS A 394 2.99 23.77 -17.04
C HIS A 394 2.63 23.15 -15.68
N ALA A 395 1.55 23.63 -15.06
CA ALA A 395 1.01 23.03 -13.85
C ALA A 395 0.29 21.67 -14.16
N PRO A 396 0.30 20.73 -13.21
CA PRO A 396 0.84 20.84 -11.85
C PRO A 396 2.37 20.68 -11.81
N ALA A 397 3.03 21.49 -10.97
CA ALA A 397 4.48 21.41 -10.81
C ALA A 397 4.91 21.79 -9.38
N VAL A 398 6.04 21.23 -8.94
CA VAL A 398 6.72 21.55 -7.68
C VAL A 398 8.06 22.20 -7.98
N VAL A 399 8.35 23.31 -7.30
CA VAL A 399 9.65 23.99 -7.39
C VAL A 399 10.47 23.63 -6.17
N VAL A 400 11.73 23.24 -6.38
CA VAL A 400 12.69 22.90 -5.32
C VAL A 400 13.92 23.79 -5.46
N ILE A 401 14.31 24.50 -4.40
CA ILE A 401 15.43 25.44 -4.40
C ILE A 401 16.37 25.09 -3.26
N GLY A 402 17.63 24.82 -3.58
CA GLY A 402 18.65 24.49 -2.58
C GLY A 402 19.73 23.56 -3.13
N ALA A 403 20.84 23.45 -2.41
CA ALA A 403 22.02 22.68 -2.81
C ALA A 403 21.73 21.20 -3.09
N VAL A 404 20.64 20.65 -2.55
CA VAL A 404 20.23 19.26 -2.74
C VAL A 404 19.79 18.93 -4.16
N THR A 405 19.40 19.94 -4.96
CA THR A 405 18.88 19.70 -6.32
C THR A 405 19.91 19.14 -7.29
N ASP A 406 21.20 19.38 -7.04
CA ASP A 406 22.31 18.88 -7.86
C ASP A 406 23.24 17.91 -7.08
N TYR A 407 22.84 17.51 -5.86
CA TYR A 407 23.71 16.75 -4.99
C TYR A 407 23.83 15.27 -5.39
N LEU A 408 22.73 14.64 -5.80
CA LEU A 408 22.78 13.26 -6.26
C LEU A 408 23.03 13.18 -7.76
N PRO A 409 23.78 12.17 -8.24
CA PRO A 409 23.89 11.88 -9.67
C PRO A 409 22.49 11.76 -10.27
N ARG A 410 22.31 12.34 -11.46
CA ARG A 410 21.05 12.17 -12.20
C ARG A 410 20.81 10.69 -12.41
N ALA A 411 19.61 10.20 -12.07
CA ALA A 411 19.21 8.84 -12.41
C ALA A 411 19.43 8.66 -13.94
N VAL A 412 20.17 7.63 -14.31
CA VAL A 412 20.31 7.25 -15.72
C VAL A 412 18.92 6.82 -16.15
N ASP A 413 18.36 7.49 -17.15
CA ASP A 413 17.08 7.15 -17.72
C ASP A 413 17.17 5.71 -18.27
N PRO A 414 16.41 4.74 -17.75
CA PRO A 414 16.47 3.36 -18.23
C PRO A 414 16.05 3.21 -19.70
N ALA A 415 15.49 4.26 -20.33
CA ALA A 415 15.08 4.28 -21.73
C ALA A 415 16.19 4.74 -22.69
N SER A 416 17.42 5.06 -22.22
CA SER A 416 18.54 5.52 -23.03
C SER A 416 19.62 4.45 -23.26
N GLY A 417 19.27 3.15 -23.09
CA GLY A 417 20.14 2.01 -23.39
C GLY A 417 19.59 1.14 -24.51
#